data_0bc9a5a155c00182d991f3c2dae2edb6
#
_entry.id   0bc9a5a155c00182d991f3c2dae2edb6
#
_cell.length_a   1.000
_cell.length_b   1.000
_cell.length_c   1.000
_cell.angle_alpha   90.00
_cell.angle_beta   90.00
_cell.angle_gamma   90.00
#
_symmetry.space_group_name_H-M   'P 1'
#
loop_
_entity.id
_entity.type
_entity.pdbx_description
1 polymer ?
#
loop_
_entity_poly.entity_id
_entity_poly.type
_entity_poly.pdbx_seq_one_letter_code
_entity_poly.pdbx_strand_id
1 'polypeptide(L)'
;MNKLRPFVKLSFAALTVFLTIPHFVQHSEAQTRKVRVAIPGYTIAVLSFLAAKMNRYYAGEGLDVELIAMRAPTANVAVLSGSVEFSGVPLAGLTTALRGAALKLLFCQNDRPQHVLFARPDLQNIKALRGRKIAVVGPAAIDDVLLREVLTANGLDGGKDATILAIGTAETRLGALASGAVDAAVLIAPFTFNAKEAGFKELVTFKDEGFVLPSGGIVARDDLLKSDPAIVEKFVRTTLMGFLLSRDNRSAAIKILTRALKIEEPTAARLYDSARPTMTTDGALSEDAQKKVVAFAMKQAGAKETPPYEKLFDFSIIKKANATLQAKGWHPGS
;
A
#
# COMPACT_ATOMS: atom_id res chain seq x y z
N MET A 1 -38.08 -52.46 91.10
CA MET A 1 -37.03 -51.44 91.47
C MET A 1 -36.38 -50.98 90.14
N ASN A 2 -36.95 -49.90 89.60
CA ASN A 2 -36.57 -49.34 88.29
C ASN A 2 -35.71 -48.12 88.53
N LYS A 3 -34.48 -48.11 87.96
CA LYS A 3 -33.63 -46.93 87.87
C LYS A 3 -33.75 -46.31 86.52
N LEU A 4 -34.36 -45.11 86.41
CA LEU A 4 -34.37 -44.28 85.23
C LEU A 4 -32.99 -43.71 84.96
N ARG A 5 -32.54 -43.82 83.68
CA ARG A 5 -31.39 -43.08 83.22
C ARG A 5 -31.82 -41.83 82.44
N PRO A 6 -31.13 -40.68 82.58
CA PRO A 6 -31.53 -39.45 81.88
C PRO A 6 -30.99 -39.44 80.42
N PHE A 7 -31.84 -38.96 79.53
CA PHE A 7 -31.53 -38.67 78.13
C PHE A 7 -30.70 -37.41 78.03
N VAL A 8 -29.50 -37.51 77.44
CA VAL A 8 -28.67 -36.38 77.00
C VAL A 8 -29.12 -35.95 75.65
N LYS A 9 -29.67 -34.70 75.53
CA LYS A 9 -29.95 -34.07 74.24
C LYS A 9 -28.64 -33.51 73.66
N LEU A 10 -28.18 -34.12 72.53
CA LEU A 10 -27.08 -33.58 71.72
C LEU A 10 -27.69 -32.54 70.77
N SER A 11 -27.38 -31.25 70.95
CA SER A 11 -27.69 -30.20 70.01
C SER A 11 -26.63 -30.16 68.94
N PHE A 12 -27.03 -30.55 67.68
CA PHE A 12 -26.19 -30.32 66.50
C PHE A 12 -26.30 -28.89 66.06
N ALA A 13 -25.21 -28.10 66.29
CA ALA A 13 -25.04 -26.80 65.66
C ALA A 13 -24.52 -27.00 64.25
N ALA A 14 -25.36 -26.75 63.24
CA ALA A 14 -24.96 -26.73 61.85
C ALA A 14 -24.10 -25.49 61.54
N LEU A 15 -22.81 -25.67 61.43
CA LEU A 15 -21.87 -24.62 61.00
C LEU A 15 -21.97 -24.49 59.47
N THR A 16 -22.68 -23.47 58.99
CA THR A 16 -22.77 -23.15 57.53
C THR A 16 -21.48 -22.41 57.11
N VAL A 17 -20.53 -23.12 56.53
CA VAL A 17 -19.35 -22.56 55.94
C VAL A 17 -19.72 -21.94 54.60
N PHE A 18 -19.81 -20.63 54.52
CA PHE A 18 -19.88 -19.86 53.27
C PHE A 18 -18.54 -20.00 52.53
N LEU A 19 -18.43 -20.91 51.58
CA LEU A 19 -17.34 -20.92 50.60
C LEU A 19 -17.52 -19.72 49.63
N THR A 20 -16.83 -18.63 49.91
CA THR A 20 -16.64 -17.57 48.89
C THR A 20 -15.71 -18.09 47.81
N ILE A 21 -16.30 -18.55 46.70
CA ILE A 21 -15.52 -18.88 45.49
C ILE A 21 -15.04 -17.53 44.89
N PRO A 22 -13.73 -17.29 44.86
CA PRO A 22 -13.25 -16.09 44.16
C PRO A 22 -13.62 -16.25 42.68
N HIS A 23 -14.46 -15.35 42.17
CA HIS A 23 -14.70 -15.20 40.75
C HIS A 23 -13.35 -14.78 40.13
N PHE A 24 -12.58 -15.73 39.63
CA PHE A 24 -11.52 -15.45 38.69
C PHE A 24 -12.21 -14.85 37.45
N VAL A 25 -12.19 -13.54 37.34
CA VAL A 25 -12.45 -12.86 36.08
C VAL A 25 -11.32 -13.30 35.14
N GLN A 26 -11.57 -14.38 34.38
CA GLN A 26 -10.74 -14.73 33.24
C GLN A 26 -10.79 -13.51 32.32
N HIS A 27 -9.76 -12.68 32.38
CA HIS A 27 -9.46 -11.79 31.28
C HIS A 27 -9.16 -12.72 30.11
N SER A 28 -10.19 -12.97 29.28
CA SER A 28 -9.98 -13.55 27.96
C SER A 28 -9.03 -12.60 27.24
N GLU A 29 -7.73 -12.92 27.21
CA GLU A 29 -6.82 -12.26 26.27
C GLU A 29 -7.49 -12.43 24.90
N ALA A 30 -8.02 -11.34 24.37
CA ALA A 30 -8.66 -11.37 23.06
C ALA A 30 -7.59 -11.90 22.09
N GLN A 31 -7.82 -13.11 21.59
CA GLN A 31 -6.86 -13.82 20.74
C GLN A 31 -6.52 -12.93 19.55
N THR A 32 -5.28 -12.45 19.51
CA THR A 32 -4.81 -11.52 18.49
C THR A 32 -4.89 -12.22 17.12
N ARG A 33 -5.67 -11.67 16.20
CA ARG A 33 -5.85 -12.23 14.85
C ARG A 33 -4.65 -11.92 13.99
N LYS A 34 -3.94 -12.95 13.54
CA LYS A 34 -2.83 -12.78 12.59
C LYS A 34 -3.36 -12.39 11.20
N VAL A 35 -2.76 -11.36 10.60
CA VAL A 35 -3.06 -10.85 9.26
C VAL A 35 -1.77 -10.71 8.48
N ARG A 36 -1.65 -11.41 7.37
CA ARG A 36 -0.49 -11.38 6.49
C ARG A 36 -0.77 -10.49 5.28
N VAL A 37 0.15 -9.60 4.98
CA VAL A 37 0.04 -8.64 3.87
C VAL A 37 1.25 -8.76 2.96
N ALA A 38 1.02 -9.11 1.71
CA ALA A 38 2.07 -9.07 0.68
C ALA A 38 2.37 -7.62 0.31
N ILE A 39 3.64 -7.21 0.39
CA ILE A 39 4.08 -5.87 0.01
C ILE A 39 5.20 -5.95 -1.05
N PRO A 40 5.37 -4.92 -1.93
CA PRO A 40 6.43 -4.94 -2.96
C PRO A 40 7.84 -4.80 -2.37
N GLY A 41 7.93 -4.41 -1.10
CA GLY A 41 9.15 -4.12 -0.35
C GLY A 41 8.92 -2.93 0.58
N TYR A 42 9.92 -2.64 1.40
CA TYR A 42 9.88 -1.50 2.31
C TYR A 42 10.24 -0.22 1.54
N THR A 43 9.22 0.49 1.08
CA THR A 43 9.31 1.74 0.30
C THR A 43 8.25 2.73 0.78
N ILE A 44 8.26 3.94 0.23
CA ILE A 44 7.22 4.96 0.50
C ILE A 44 5.80 4.45 0.16
N ALA A 45 5.65 3.52 -0.77
CA ALA A 45 4.35 2.96 -1.16
C ALA A 45 3.66 2.15 -0.05
N VAL A 46 4.39 1.76 1.00
CA VAL A 46 3.84 1.03 2.15
C VAL A 46 3.78 1.88 3.43
N LEU A 47 3.92 3.19 3.29
CA LEU A 47 3.97 4.12 4.42
C LEU A 47 2.74 4.02 5.32
N SER A 48 1.52 3.85 4.76
CA SER A 48 0.29 3.66 5.52
C SER A 48 0.34 2.44 6.43
N PHE A 49 0.84 1.31 5.93
CA PHE A 49 1.00 0.08 6.74
C PHE A 49 2.05 0.24 7.83
N LEU A 50 3.18 0.88 7.50
CA LEU A 50 4.26 1.15 8.45
C LEU A 50 3.78 2.08 9.56
N ALA A 51 3.06 3.14 9.21
CA ALA A 51 2.49 4.08 10.16
C ALA A 51 1.49 3.40 11.09
N ALA A 52 0.57 2.61 10.54
CA ALA A 52 -0.41 1.87 11.34
C ALA A 52 0.26 0.87 12.29
N LYS A 53 1.30 0.16 11.83
CA LYS A 53 2.04 -0.81 12.64
C LYS A 53 2.85 -0.14 13.74
N MET A 54 3.62 0.90 13.41
CA MET A 54 4.52 1.58 14.35
C MET A 54 3.75 2.37 15.41
N ASN A 55 2.55 2.87 15.10
CA ASN A 55 1.66 3.54 16.05
C ASN A 55 0.66 2.58 16.73
N ARG A 56 0.85 1.27 16.58
CA ARG A 56 0.06 0.22 17.23
C ARG A 56 -1.44 0.26 16.90
N TYR A 57 -1.85 0.90 15.80
CA TYR A 57 -3.27 0.94 15.41
C TYR A 57 -3.83 -0.45 15.13
N TYR A 58 -3.04 -1.33 14.50
CA TYR A 58 -3.43 -2.73 14.30
C TYR A 58 -3.61 -3.46 15.64
N ALA A 59 -2.63 -3.34 16.54
CA ALA A 59 -2.67 -3.99 17.85
C ALA A 59 -3.86 -3.50 18.69
N GLY A 60 -4.22 -2.23 18.60
CA GLY A 60 -5.39 -1.65 19.26
C GLY A 60 -6.73 -2.26 18.83
N GLU A 61 -6.80 -2.86 17.64
CA GLU A 61 -7.98 -3.58 17.14
C GLU A 61 -7.84 -5.11 17.23
N GLY A 62 -6.80 -5.59 17.94
CA GLY A 62 -6.53 -7.02 18.13
C GLY A 62 -5.97 -7.70 16.86
N LEU A 63 -5.28 -6.96 15.99
CA LEU A 63 -4.63 -7.49 14.80
C LEU A 63 -3.11 -7.57 14.98
N ASP A 64 -2.53 -8.74 14.67
CA ASP A 64 -1.09 -8.93 14.50
C ASP A 64 -0.76 -8.92 13.00
N VAL A 65 -0.31 -7.77 12.48
CA VAL A 65 -0.07 -7.58 11.05
C VAL A 65 1.37 -7.89 10.71
N GLU A 66 1.56 -8.88 9.83
CA GLU A 66 2.84 -9.26 9.26
C GLU A 66 2.95 -8.74 7.81
N LEU A 67 3.95 -7.90 7.54
CA LEU A 67 4.25 -7.39 6.21
C LEU A 67 5.31 -8.29 5.56
N ILE A 68 4.96 -8.95 4.46
CA ILE A 68 5.81 -9.94 3.78
C ILE A 68 6.21 -9.37 2.41
N ALA A 69 7.51 -9.06 2.27
CA ALA A 69 8.04 -8.54 1.01
C ALA A 69 8.09 -9.64 -0.06
N MET A 70 7.46 -9.39 -1.21
CA MET A 70 7.47 -10.29 -2.36
C MET A 70 7.19 -9.55 -3.66
N ARG A 71 7.66 -10.10 -4.78
CA ARG A 71 7.42 -9.51 -6.10
C ARG A 71 5.94 -9.54 -6.46
N ALA A 72 5.48 -8.56 -7.26
CA ALA A 72 4.07 -8.40 -7.61
C ALA A 72 3.38 -9.67 -8.18
N PRO A 73 3.99 -10.46 -9.07
CA PRO A 73 3.37 -11.71 -9.52
C PRO A 73 3.16 -12.71 -8.38
N THR A 74 4.15 -12.85 -7.48
CA THR A 74 4.06 -13.73 -6.30
C THR A 74 3.00 -13.23 -5.31
N ALA A 75 2.89 -11.91 -5.12
CA ALA A 75 1.87 -11.30 -4.25
C ALA A 75 0.44 -11.62 -4.75
N ASN A 76 0.21 -11.59 -6.06
CA ASN A 76 -1.08 -11.95 -6.65
C ASN A 76 -1.41 -13.43 -6.45
N VAL A 77 -0.44 -14.33 -6.64
CA VAL A 77 -0.63 -15.76 -6.35
C VAL A 77 -0.91 -16.00 -4.86
N ALA A 78 -0.16 -15.35 -3.98
CA ALA A 78 -0.30 -15.51 -2.53
C ALA A 78 -1.67 -15.00 -2.02
N VAL A 79 -2.18 -13.88 -2.53
CA VAL A 79 -3.50 -13.40 -2.15
C VAL A 79 -4.61 -14.30 -2.72
N LEU A 80 -4.49 -14.76 -3.96
CA LEU A 80 -5.48 -15.65 -4.58
C LEU A 80 -5.56 -17.02 -3.89
N SER A 81 -4.43 -17.58 -3.46
CA SER A 81 -4.39 -18.85 -2.72
C SER A 81 -4.81 -18.74 -1.26
N GLY A 82 -4.98 -17.52 -0.72
CA GLY A 82 -5.24 -17.31 0.71
C GLY A 82 -4.00 -17.46 1.60
N SER A 83 -2.79 -17.60 1.02
CA SER A 83 -1.55 -17.62 1.80
C SER A 83 -1.28 -16.29 2.49
N VAL A 84 -1.81 -15.20 1.96
CA VAL A 84 -1.92 -13.89 2.61
C VAL A 84 -3.36 -13.37 2.50
N GLU A 85 -3.78 -12.60 3.49
CA GLU A 85 -5.13 -12.02 3.53
C GLU A 85 -5.25 -10.85 2.56
N PHE A 86 -4.21 -10.01 2.45
CA PHE A 86 -4.21 -8.79 1.66
C PHE A 86 -2.93 -8.63 0.82
N SER A 87 -3.05 -7.87 -0.27
CA SER A 87 -1.91 -7.44 -1.07
C SER A 87 -1.80 -5.91 -1.11
N GLY A 88 -0.60 -5.40 -0.89
CA GLY A 88 -0.23 -3.98 -0.99
C GLY A 88 0.20 -3.54 -2.39
N VAL A 89 -0.13 -4.32 -3.44
CA VAL A 89 0.28 -4.07 -4.83
C VAL A 89 -0.95 -3.80 -5.71
N PRO A 90 -1.56 -2.61 -5.61
CA PRO A 90 -2.89 -2.32 -6.17
C PRO A 90 -2.98 -2.46 -7.69
N LEU A 91 -2.00 -1.94 -8.46
CA LEU A 91 -2.05 -2.01 -9.92
C LEU A 91 -1.95 -3.46 -10.42
N ALA A 92 -1.07 -4.27 -9.82
CA ALA A 92 -0.94 -5.68 -10.19
C ALA A 92 -2.21 -6.47 -9.83
N GLY A 93 -2.82 -6.18 -8.67
CA GLY A 93 -4.12 -6.75 -8.28
C GLY A 93 -5.22 -6.42 -9.27
N LEU A 94 -5.33 -5.14 -9.66
CA LEU A 94 -6.31 -4.67 -10.65
C LEU A 94 -6.09 -5.33 -12.02
N THR A 95 -4.84 -5.41 -12.50
CA THR A 95 -4.51 -6.10 -13.75
C THR A 95 -4.90 -7.58 -13.72
N THR A 96 -4.74 -8.23 -12.57
CA THR A 96 -5.13 -9.64 -12.36
C THR A 96 -6.66 -9.78 -12.30
N ALA A 97 -7.36 -8.84 -11.68
CA ALA A 97 -8.82 -8.79 -11.66
C ALA A 97 -9.41 -8.62 -13.06
N LEU A 98 -8.79 -7.79 -13.90
CA LEU A 98 -9.17 -7.59 -15.31
C LEU A 98 -8.98 -8.88 -16.16
N ARG A 99 -8.14 -9.82 -15.72
CA ARG A 99 -8.01 -11.16 -16.30
C ARG A 99 -8.99 -12.18 -15.73
N GLY A 100 -9.98 -11.74 -14.93
CA GLY A 100 -11.05 -12.56 -14.39
C GLY A 100 -10.85 -13.06 -12.96
N ALA A 101 -9.79 -12.65 -12.26
CA ALA A 101 -9.62 -13.02 -10.87
C ALA A 101 -10.58 -12.25 -9.94
N ALA A 102 -11.10 -12.92 -8.92
CA ALA A 102 -12.01 -12.33 -7.94
C ALA A 102 -11.24 -11.51 -6.88
N LEU A 103 -10.65 -10.39 -7.32
CA LEU A 103 -9.89 -9.45 -6.51
C LEU A 103 -10.50 -8.05 -6.60
N LYS A 104 -10.50 -7.32 -5.49
CA LYS A 104 -10.93 -5.91 -5.43
C LYS A 104 -9.90 -5.02 -4.77
N LEU A 105 -9.79 -3.80 -5.28
CA LEU A 105 -9.05 -2.71 -4.65
C LEU A 105 -9.96 -2.00 -3.64
N LEU A 106 -9.53 -1.97 -2.36
CA LEU A 106 -10.30 -1.43 -1.24
C LEU A 106 -9.76 -0.10 -0.72
N PHE A 107 -8.48 0.17 -0.97
CA PHE A 107 -7.77 1.36 -0.52
C PHE A 107 -6.63 1.68 -1.48
N CYS A 108 -6.39 2.96 -1.71
CA CYS A 108 -5.31 3.47 -2.54
C CYS A 108 -4.57 4.60 -1.83
N GLN A 109 -3.28 4.42 -1.55
CA GLN A 109 -2.46 5.44 -0.90
C GLN A 109 -2.11 6.58 -1.86
N ASN A 110 -1.60 6.23 -3.04
CA ASN A 110 -1.16 7.18 -4.08
C ASN A 110 -1.85 6.86 -5.39
N ASP A 111 -2.35 7.87 -6.07
CA ASP A 111 -3.07 7.73 -7.35
C ASP A 111 -2.26 8.16 -8.58
N ARG A 112 -1.07 8.73 -8.39
CA ARG A 112 -0.22 9.23 -9.48
C ARG A 112 1.17 8.59 -9.44
N PRO A 113 1.81 8.40 -10.63
CA PRO A 113 3.16 7.83 -10.71
C PRO A 113 4.21 8.77 -10.10
N GLN A 114 5.22 8.18 -9.46
CA GLN A 114 6.36 8.92 -8.89
C GLN A 114 7.60 8.83 -9.78
N HIS A 115 7.41 8.44 -11.04
CA HIS A 115 8.48 8.31 -12.03
C HIS A 115 8.83 9.67 -12.61
N VAL A 116 10.11 9.83 -12.98
CA VAL A 116 10.65 11.02 -13.64
C VAL A 116 11.59 10.58 -14.75
N LEU A 117 11.47 11.19 -15.93
CA LEU A 117 12.40 11.00 -17.02
C LEU A 117 13.52 12.04 -16.94
N PHE A 118 14.72 11.56 -16.68
CA PHE A 118 15.94 12.36 -16.73
C PHE A 118 16.71 12.11 -18.03
N ALA A 119 17.40 13.15 -18.54
CA ALA A 119 18.24 13.07 -19.72
C ALA A 119 19.53 13.84 -19.51
N ARG A 120 20.48 13.65 -20.42
CA ARG A 120 21.69 14.46 -20.51
C ARG A 120 21.33 15.95 -20.63
N PRO A 121 22.17 16.85 -20.10
CA PRO A 121 21.86 18.29 -20.07
C PRO A 121 21.65 18.94 -21.43
N ASP A 122 22.23 18.38 -22.50
CA ASP A 122 22.08 18.87 -23.89
C ASP A 122 20.69 18.56 -24.49
N LEU A 123 19.93 17.62 -23.91
CA LEU A 123 18.60 17.23 -24.36
C LEU A 123 17.53 18.03 -23.60
N GLN A 124 16.93 19.02 -24.25
CA GLN A 124 16.09 19.99 -23.57
C GLN A 124 14.59 19.66 -23.57
N ASN A 125 14.13 18.72 -24.40
CA ASN A 125 12.72 18.34 -24.53
C ASN A 125 12.58 16.92 -25.07
N ILE A 126 11.34 16.40 -25.04
CA ILE A 126 11.03 15.03 -25.46
C ILE A 126 11.37 14.77 -26.94
N LYS A 127 11.19 15.74 -27.83
CA LYS A 127 11.49 15.57 -29.25
C LYS A 127 12.99 15.37 -29.51
N ALA A 128 13.87 15.87 -28.62
CA ALA A 128 15.31 15.65 -28.68
C ALA A 128 15.72 14.18 -28.41
N LEU A 129 14.79 13.36 -27.93
CA LEU A 129 15.01 11.91 -27.71
C LEU A 129 14.96 11.07 -29.00
N ARG A 130 14.68 11.69 -30.16
CA ARG A 130 14.75 10.99 -31.45
C ARG A 130 16.16 10.44 -31.70
N GLY A 131 16.24 9.13 -31.99
CA GLY A 131 17.52 8.42 -32.18
C GLY A 131 18.31 8.14 -30.89
N ARG A 132 17.77 8.46 -29.71
CA ARG A 132 18.45 8.32 -28.44
C ARG A 132 18.16 7.00 -27.73
N LYS A 133 19.05 6.63 -26.81
CA LYS A 133 18.94 5.44 -25.95
C LYS A 133 18.31 5.84 -24.62
N ILE A 134 17.22 5.16 -24.24
CA ILE A 134 16.46 5.47 -23.02
C ILE A 134 16.38 4.22 -22.15
N ALA A 135 16.79 4.32 -20.89
CA ALA A 135 16.79 3.21 -19.93
C ALA A 135 15.45 3.10 -19.18
N VAL A 136 14.90 1.89 -19.12
CA VAL A 136 13.73 1.51 -18.31
C VAL A 136 14.03 0.22 -17.54
N VAL A 137 13.12 -0.19 -16.64
CA VAL A 137 13.21 -1.48 -15.90
C VAL A 137 13.25 -2.66 -16.88
N GLY A 138 12.31 -2.66 -17.81
CA GLY A 138 12.17 -3.72 -18.79
C GLY A 138 10.89 -3.60 -19.61
N PRO A 139 10.71 -4.45 -20.62
CA PRO A 139 9.53 -4.42 -21.48
C PRO A 139 8.23 -4.58 -20.68
N ALA A 140 7.23 -3.75 -20.99
CA ALA A 140 5.93 -3.72 -20.35
C ALA A 140 5.96 -3.42 -18.82
N ALA A 141 7.10 -3.01 -18.28
CA ALA A 141 7.14 -2.42 -16.93
C ALA A 141 6.43 -1.06 -16.93
N ILE A 142 6.02 -0.59 -15.76
CA ILE A 142 5.26 0.67 -15.62
C ILE A 142 6.00 1.83 -16.29
N ASP A 143 7.30 1.95 -16.07
CA ASP A 143 8.12 3.03 -16.60
C ASP A 143 8.30 2.93 -18.14
N ASP A 144 8.36 1.73 -18.73
CA ASP A 144 8.36 1.55 -20.18
C ASP A 144 7.03 2.00 -20.79
N VAL A 145 5.91 1.63 -20.17
CA VAL A 145 4.58 2.03 -20.67
C VAL A 145 4.37 3.53 -20.57
N LEU A 146 4.68 4.12 -19.41
CA LEU A 146 4.60 5.58 -19.21
C LEU A 146 5.46 6.33 -20.23
N LEU A 147 6.70 5.87 -20.45
CA LEU A 147 7.61 6.46 -21.43
C LEU A 147 7.03 6.43 -22.83
N ARG A 148 6.50 5.28 -23.28
CA ARG A 148 5.92 5.13 -24.61
C ARG A 148 4.70 6.02 -24.82
N GLU A 149 3.84 6.15 -23.82
CA GLU A 149 2.68 7.06 -23.89
C GLU A 149 3.13 8.52 -24.04
N VAL A 150 4.15 8.97 -23.28
CA VAL A 150 4.70 10.32 -23.40
C VAL A 150 5.41 10.54 -24.74
N LEU A 151 6.19 9.59 -25.21
CA LEU A 151 6.81 9.67 -26.54
C LEU A 151 5.73 9.83 -27.62
N THR A 152 4.71 8.98 -27.60
CA THR A 152 3.58 9.02 -28.57
C THR A 152 2.84 10.36 -28.53
N ALA A 153 2.55 10.88 -27.34
CA ALA A 153 1.90 12.19 -27.16
C ALA A 153 2.74 13.35 -27.74
N ASN A 154 4.06 13.17 -27.85
CA ASN A 154 4.98 14.13 -28.44
C ASN A 154 5.38 13.83 -29.90
N GLY A 155 4.69 12.90 -30.57
CA GLY A 155 4.91 12.55 -31.98
C GLY A 155 6.15 11.69 -32.23
N LEU A 156 6.56 10.89 -31.23
CA LEU A 156 7.64 9.91 -31.34
C LEU A 156 7.09 8.48 -31.17
N ASP A 157 7.53 7.58 -32.03
CA ASP A 157 7.27 6.14 -31.90
C ASP A 157 8.36 5.52 -31.00
N GLY A 158 7.99 5.08 -29.80
CA GLY A 158 8.91 4.44 -28.84
C GLY A 158 9.51 3.12 -29.30
N GLY A 159 9.08 2.57 -30.46
CA GLY A 159 9.67 1.37 -31.07
C GLY A 159 10.59 1.66 -32.25
N LYS A 160 10.49 2.87 -32.85
CA LYS A 160 11.22 3.26 -34.06
C LYS A 160 12.08 4.50 -33.87
N ASP A 161 11.54 5.50 -33.18
CA ASP A 161 12.17 6.82 -33.01
C ASP A 161 13.16 6.89 -31.84
N ALA A 162 13.13 5.93 -30.93
CA ALA A 162 14.07 5.84 -29.80
C ALA A 162 14.41 4.38 -29.48
N THR A 163 15.60 4.14 -28.97
CA THR A 163 16.03 2.82 -28.50
C THR A 163 15.76 2.67 -27.01
N ILE A 164 14.73 1.90 -26.64
CA ILE A 164 14.39 1.67 -25.23
C ILE A 164 15.14 0.42 -24.74
N LEU A 165 15.96 0.59 -23.70
CA LEU A 165 16.84 -0.45 -23.16
C LEU A 165 16.37 -0.91 -21.77
N ALA A 166 16.24 -2.23 -21.59
CA ALA A 166 15.95 -2.86 -20.31
C ALA A 166 17.23 -2.93 -19.44
N ILE A 167 17.37 -2.03 -18.46
CA ILE A 167 18.57 -1.90 -17.62
C ILE A 167 18.31 -2.27 -16.14
N GLY A 168 17.09 -2.68 -15.79
CA GLY A 168 16.78 -3.20 -14.45
C GLY A 168 16.58 -2.11 -13.38
N THR A 169 17.40 -2.10 -12.31
CA THR A 169 17.15 -1.24 -11.14
C THR A 169 17.34 0.26 -11.43
N ALA A 170 16.74 1.14 -10.63
CA ALA A 170 16.91 2.59 -10.79
C ALA A 170 18.36 3.02 -10.58
N GLU A 171 19.10 2.33 -9.72
CA GLU A 171 20.53 2.54 -9.50
C GLU A 171 21.34 2.26 -10.75
N THR A 172 21.13 1.09 -11.38
CA THR A 172 21.84 0.73 -12.62
C THR A 172 21.49 1.65 -13.78
N ARG A 173 20.23 2.11 -13.87
CA ARG A 173 19.81 3.10 -14.87
C ARG A 173 20.46 4.45 -14.68
N LEU A 174 20.56 4.93 -13.44
CA LEU A 174 21.30 6.16 -13.14
C LEU A 174 22.79 6.01 -13.48
N GLY A 175 23.41 4.89 -13.13
CA GLY A 175 24.80 4.60 -13.51
C GLY A 175 25.01 4.58 -15.04
N ALA A 176 24.09 4.01 -15.80
CA ALA A 176 24.13 4.00 -17.27
C ALA A 176 23.97 5.43 -17.86
N LEU A 177 23.13 6.27 -17.26
CA LEU A 177 22.98 7.66 -17.64
C LEU A 177 24.27 8.46 -17.31
N ALA A 178 24.83 8.25 -16.12
CA ALA A 178 26.04 8.94 -15.68
C ALA A 178 27.29 8.58 -16.52
N SER A 179 27.39 7.33 -16.97
CA SER A 179 28.48 6.86 -17.85
C SER A 179 28.28 7.24 -19.32
N GLY A 180 27.11 7.77 -19.72
CA GLY A 180 26.78 8.05 -21.11
C GLY A 180 26.42 6.79 -21.93
N ALA A 181 26.24 5.63 -21.32
CA ALA A 181 25.78 4.42 -21.98
C ALA A 181 24.35 4.56 -22.52
N VAL A 182 23.55 5.42 -21.87
CA VAL A 182 22.23 5.87 -22.31
C VAL A 182 22.14 7.38 -22.28
N ASP A 183 21.24 7.95 -23.08
CA ASP A 183 21.00 9.39 -23.19
C ASP A 183 19.95 9.90 -22.21
N ALA A 184 19.04 8.99 -21.79
CA ALA A 184 17.98 9.28 -20.82
C ALA A 184 17.61 8.03 -19.98
N ALA A 185 16.99 8.25 -18.82
CA ALA A 185 16.56 7.17 -17.94
C ALA A 185 15.30 7.56 -17.18
N VAL A 186 14.34 6.63 -17.07
CA VAL A 186 13.21 6.78 -16.15
C VAL A 186 13.64 6.33 -14.76
N LEU A 187 13.55 7.23 -13.80
CA LEU A 187 14.00 7.03 -12.42
C LEU A 187 12.86 7.22 -11.42
N ILE A 188 13.06 6.71 -10.21
CA ILE A 188 12.23 6.94 -9.02
C ILE A 188 13.11 7.40 -7.87
N ALA A 189 12.53 8.05 -6.85
CA ALA A 189 13.26 8.43 -5.65
C ALA A 189 13.82 7.18 -4.90
N PRO A 190 15.02 7.26 -4.30
CA PRO A 190 15.84 8.47 -4.14
C PRO A 190 16.71 8.84 -5.36
N PHE A 191 16.82 8.00 -6.39
CA PHE A 191 17.71 8.19 -7.54
C PHE A 191 17.38 9.42 -8.40
N THR A 192 16.13 9.91 -8.35
CA THR A 192 15.76 11.21 -8.94
C THR A 192 16.50 12.38 -8.29
N PHE A 193 16.79 12.28 -6.98
CA PHE A 193 17.54 13.30 -6.26
C PHE A 193 19.00 13.33 -6.72
N ASN A 194 19.61 12.14 -6.81
CA ASN A 194 20.98 11.98 -7.26
C ASN A 194 21.15 12.46 -8.71
N ALA A 195 20.18 12.15 -9.59
CA ALA A 195 20.21 12.62 -10.98
C ALA A 195 20.16 14.15 -11.06
N LYS A 196 19.31 14.79 -10.26
CA LYS A 196 19.20 16.24 -10.18
C LYS A 196 20.47 16.90 -9.66
N GLU A 197 21.07 16.34 -8.60
CA GLU A 197 22.34 16.79 -8.03
C GLU A 197 23.51 16.63 -9.00
N ALA A 198 23.49 15.59 -9.83
CA ALA A 198 24.48 15.36 -10.89
C ALA A 198 24.28 16.25 -12.12
N GLY A 199 23.27 17.13 -12.13
CA GLY A 199 23.02 18.10 -13.20
C GLY A 199 22.28 17.53 -14.41
N PHE A 200 21.70 16.33 -14.32
CA PHE A 200 20.85 15.79 -15.39
C PHE A 200 19.55 16.59 -15.52
N LYS A 201 19.10 16.72 -16.78
CA LYS A 201 17.88 17.46 -17.11
C LYS A 201 16.63 16.62 -16.80
N GLU A 202 15.75 17.14 -15.97
CA GLU A 202 14.40 16.62 -15.79
C GLU A 202 13.57 17.00 -17.02
N LEU A 203 13.15 16.01 -17.83
CA LEU A 203 12.34 16.23 -19.03
C LEU A 203 10.85 16.07 -18.74
N VAL A 204 10.47 15.07 -17.93
CA VAL A 204 9.08 14.75 -17.60
C VAL A 204 8.96 14.28 -16.16
N THR A 205 8.05 14.86 -15.43
CA THR A 205 7.53 14.33 -14.16
C THR A 205 6.18 13.69 -14.45
N PHE A 206 6.14 12.37 -14.51
CA PHE A 206 4.95 11.65 -14.99
C PHE A 206 3.68 11.89 -14.16
N LYS A 207 3.77 12.30 -12.89
CA LYS A 207 2.60 12.67 -12.07
C LYS A 207 1.82 13.86 -12.66
N ASP A 208 2.48 14.69 -13.47
CA ASP A 208 1.91 15.92 -14.05
C ASP A 208 1.33 15.66 -15.46
N GLU A 209 1.52 14.47 -16.03
CA GLU A 209 1.07 14.06 -17.36
C GLU A 209 -0.36 13.44 -17.36
N GLY A 210 -1.10 13.58 -16.28
CA GLY A 210 -2.49 13.11 -16.19
C GLY A 210 -2.66 11.59 -15.99
N PHE A 211 -1.58 10.84 -15.81
CA PHE A 211 -1.65 9.42 -15.51
C PHE A 211 -2.21 9.14 -14.11
N VAL A 212 -3.06 8.12 -14.02
CA VAL A 212 -3.53 7.56 -12.75
C VAL A 212 -2.94 6.17 -12.59
N LEU A 213 -2.03 6.02 -11.62
CA LEU A 213 -1.39 4.76 -11.29
C LEU A 213 -1.41 4.53 -9.79
N PRO A 214 -2.25 3.61 -9.29
CA PRO A 214 -2.34 3.31 -7.89
C PRO A 214 -1.04 2.67 -7.39
N SER A 215 -0.49 3.24 -6.32
CA SER A 215 0.70 2.75 -5.64
C SER A 215 0.48 2.76 -4.14
N GLY A 216 0.80 1.63 -3.49
CA GLY A 216 0.38 1.41 -2.11
C GLY A 216 -1.15 1.35 -1.98
N GLY A 217 -1.65 0.29 -1.39
CA GLY A 217 -3.10 0.12 -1.30
C GLY A 217 -3.46 -1.20 -0.64
N ILE A 218 -4.73 -1.56 -0.68
CA ILE A 218 -5.24 -2.83 -0.17
C ILE A 218 -6.02 -3.52 -1.28
N VAL A 219 -5.55 -4.67 -1.68
CA VAL A 219 -6.27 -5.61 -2.54
C VAL A 219 -6.64 -6.84 -1.73
N ALA A 220 -7.87 -7.31 -1.86
CA ALA A 220 -8.38 -8.51 -1.20
C ALA A 220 -9.22 -9.35 -2.16
N ARG A 221 -9.40 -10.63 -1.78
CA ARG A 221 -10.31 -11.55 -2.49
C ARG A 221 -11.77 -11.27 -2.12
N ASP A 222 -12.66 -11.48 -3.07
CA ASP A 222 -14.12 -11.38 -2.86
C ASP A 222 -14.65 -12.34 -1.78
N ASP A 223 -14.08 -13.53 -1.67
CA ASP A 223 -14.48 -14.50 -0.66
C ASP A 223 -14.13 -14.04 0.76
N LEU A 224 -12.97 -13.40 0.96
CA LEU A 224 -12.60 -12.82 2.24
C LEU A 224 -13.54 -11.67 2.65
N LEU A 225 -13.95 -10.84 1.70
CA LEU A 225 -14.92 -9.76 1.96
C LEU A 225 -16.27 -10.29 2.47
N LYS A 226 -16.66 -11.51 2.04
CA LYS A 226 -17.91 -12.16 2.42
C LYS A 226 -17.79 -13.01 3.68
N SER A 227 -16.70 -13.76 3.81
CA SER A 227 -16.52 -14.73 4.91
C SER A 227 -16.07 -14.09 6.22
N ASP A 228 -15.26 -13.01 6.16
CA ASP A 228 -14.75 -12.30 7.34
C ASP A 228 -14.74 -10.77 7.13
N PRO A 229 -15.92 -10.15 6.93
CA PRO A 229 -16.03 -8.71 6.73
C PRO A 229 -15.47 -7.90 7.91
N ALA A 230 -15.51 -8.46 9.12
CA ALA A 230 -15.01 -7.81 10.33
C ALA A 230 -13.50 -7.59 10.29
N ILE A 231 -12.73 -8.59 9.84
CA ILE A 231 -11.28 -8.43 9.69
C ILE A 231 -10.92 -7.43 8.61
N VAL A 232 -11.68 -7.43 7.50
CA VAL A 232 -11.48 -6.47 6.40
C VAL A 232 -11.74 -5.05 6.90
N GLU A 233 -12.86 -4.78 7.57
CA GLU A 233 -13.20 -3.47 8.12
C GLU A 233 -12.15 -2.98 9.13
N LYS A 234 -11.72 -3.83 10.07
CA LYS A 234 -10.68 -3.50 11.05
C LYS A 234 -9.36 -3.16 10.37
N PHE A 235 -8.91 -4.01 9.44
CA PHE A 235 -7.65 -3.83 8.74
C PHE A 235 -7.65 -2.57 7.87
N VAL A 236 -8.71 -2.32 7.08
CA VAL A 236 -8.85 -1.12 6.26
C VAL A 236 -8.89 0.14 7.13
N ARG A 237 -9.68 0.15 8.21
CA ARG A 237 -9.78 1.31 9.12
C ARG A 237 -8.45 1.65 9.79
N THR A 238 -7.75 0.66 10.32
CA THR A 238 -6.46 0.88 10.98
C THR A 238 -5.36 1.30 9.99
N THR A 239 -5.39 0.76 8.77
CA THR A 239 -4.51 1.22 7.69
C THR A 239 -4.83 2.66 7.29
N LEU A 240 -6.11 3.03 7.22
CA LEU A 240 -6.54 4.41 6.98
C LEU A 240 -6.03 5.37 8.06
N MET A 241 -6.07 4.98 9.34
CA MET A 241 -5.47 5.79 10.43
C MET A 241 -3.98 6.04 10.17
N GLY A 242 -3.24 5.00 9.79
CA GLY A 242 -1.83 5.13 9.40
C GLY A 242 -1.61 6.03 8.19
N PHE A 243 -2.49 5.94 7.20
CA PHE A 243 -2.48 6.80 6.02
C PHE A 243 -2.71 8.27 6.37
N LEU A 244 -3.79 8.56 7.10
CA LEU A 244 -4.14 9.93 7.51
C LEU A 244 -3.03 10.56 8.39
N LEU A 245 -2.47 9.79 9.33
CA LEU A 245 -1.31 10.23 10.12
C LEU A 245 -0.14 10.60 9.19
N SER A 246 0.20 9.75 8.24
CA SER A 246 1.32 9.98 7.33
C SER A 246 1.05 11.14 6.38
N ARG A 247 -0.19 11.31 5.93
CA ARG A 247 -0.58 12.35 5.00
C ARG A 247 -0.57 13.74 5.65
N ASP A 248 -1.07 13.84 6.89
CA ASP A 248 -1.38 15.10 7.55
C ASP A 248 -0.34 15.51 8.59
N ASN A 249 0.56 14.59 8.98
CA ASN A 249 1.66 14.87 9.91
C ASN A 249 3.02 14.54 9.27
N ARG A 250 3.60 15.54 8.60
CA ARG A 250 4.92 15.43 7.91
C ARG A 250 6.02 14.92 8.84
N SER A 251 6.11 15.44 10.06
CA SER A 251 7.15 15.04 11.02
C SER A 251 7.02 13.57 11.42
N ALA A 252 5.80 13.11 11.69
CA ALA A 252 5.55 11.69 11.98
C ALA A 252 5.91 10.80 10.79
N ALA A 253 5.51 11.18 9.57
CA ALA A 253 5.83 10.43 8.35
C ALA A 253 7.33 10.31 8.12
N ILE A 254 8.09 11.39 8.30
CA ILE A 254 9.55 11.39 8.16
C ILE A 254 10.19 10.45 9.20
N LYS A 255 9.79 10.53 10.48
CA LYS A 255 10.29 9.64 11.52
C LYS A 255 10.01 8.16 11.23
N ILE A 256 8.82 7.85 10.68
CA ILE A 256 8.46 6.50 10.28
C ILE A 256 9.37 6.03 9.14
N LEU A 257 9.55 6.84 8.09
CA LEU A 257 10.42 6.52 6.94
C LEU A 257 11.87 6.31 7.36
N THR A 258 12.44 7.23 8.14
CA THR A 258 13.81 7.13 8.67
C THR A 258 14.02 5.80 9.39
N ARG A 259 13.13 5.44 10.29
CA ARG A 259 13.23 4.22 11.09
C ARG A 259 12.97 2.95 10.26
N ALA A 260 11.93 2.94 9.43
CA ALA A 260 11.51 1.76 8.69
C ALA A 260 12.41 1.45 7.48
N LEU A 261 12.91 2.48 6.80
CA LEU A 261 13.79 2.34 5.62
C LEU A 261 15.28 2.40 5.98
N LYS A 262 15.62 2.73 7.24
CA LYS A 262 17.01 2.91 7.72
C LYS A 262 17.79 3.93 6.88
N ILE A 263 17.16 5.06 6.56
CA ILE A 263 17.73 6.17 5.80
C ILE A 263 17.83 7.41 6.68
N GLU A 264 18.72 8.33 6.33
CA GLU A 264 18.91 9.60 7.02
C GLU A 264 17.65 10.49 6.91
N GLU A 265 17.39 11.29 7.95
CA GLU A 265 16.21 12.15 8.03
C GLU A 265 16.06 13.12 6.83
N PRO A 266 17.14 13.77 6.33
CA PRO A 266 17.03 14.61 5.13
C PRO A 266 16.56 13.84 3.89
N THR A 267 17.02 12.59 3.70
CA THR A 267 16.59 11.74 2.60
C THR A 267 15.14 11.32 2.78
N ALA A 268 14.72 10.96 4.01
CA ALA A 268 13.34 10.63 4.33
C ALA A 268 12.40 11.83 4.09
N ALA A 269 12.82 13.05 4.44
CA ALA A 269 12.08 14.28 4.18
C ALA A 269 11.87 14.51 2.68
N ARG A 270 12.93 14.45 1.88
CA ARG A 270 12.84 14.59 0.41
C ARG A 270 11.96 13.52 -0.22
N LEU A 271 12.07 12.27 0.25
CA LEU A 271 11.23 11.15 -0.21
C LEU A 271 9.76 11.41 0.09
N TYR A 272 9.43 11.84 1.31
CA TYR A 272 8.08 12.20 1.69
C TYR A 272 7.54 13.36 0.85
N ASP A 273 8.29 14.46 0.74
CA ASP A 273 7.88 15.67 0.02
C ASP A 273 7.62 15.39 -1.46
N SER A 274 8.39 14.48 -2.07
CA SER A 274 8.17 14.05 -3.46
C SER A 274 6.91 13.20 -3.64
N ALA A 275 6.57 12.39 -2.64
CA ALA A 275 5.43 11.49 -2.71
C ALA A 275 4.12 12.14 -2.22
N ARG A 276 4.17 13.08 -1.29
CA ARG A 276 2.99 13.71 -0.68
C ARG A 276 1.98 14.25 -1.70
N PRO A 277 2.40 14.94 -2.79
CA PRO A 277 1.46 15.43 -3.82
C PRO A 277 0.74 14.33 -4.60
N THR A 278 1.18 13.08 -4.53
CA THR A 278 0.58 11.94 -5.23
C THR A 278 -0.39 11.14 -4.33
N MET A 279 -0.49 11.49 -3.04
CA MET A 279 -1.38 10.82 -2.10
C MET A 279 -2.84 11.19 -2.38
N THR A 280 -3.72 10.20 -2.26
CA THR A 280 -5.17 10.40 -2.34
C THR A 280 -5.68 11.26 -1.17
N THR A 281 -6.89 11.78 -1.28
CA THR A 281 -7.48 12.61 -0.22
C THR A 281 -7.98 11.76 0.96
N ASP A 282 -8.59 10.62 0.68
CA ASP A 282 -9.34 9.81 1.63
C ASP A 282 -9.07 8.31 1.53
N GLY A 283 -8.11 7.91 0.69
CA GLY A 283 -7.80 6.51 0.44
C GLY A 283 -8.65 5.85 -0.64
N ALA A 284 -9.50 6.60 -1.35
CA ALA A 284 -10.27 6.13 -2.48
C ALA A 284 -9.80 6.77 -3.80
N LEU A 285 -10.10 6.12 -4.92
CA LEU A 285 -9.99 6.72 -6.24
C LEU A 285 -11.32 7.37 -6.63
N SER A 286 -11.28 8.60 -7.17
CA SER A 286 -12.44 9.21 -7.80
C SER A 286 -12.93 8.39 -9.00
N GLU A 287 -14.16 8.59 -9.44
CA GLU A 287 -14.69 7.89 -10.63
C GLU A 287 -13.86 8.14 -11.89
N ASP A 288 -13.37 9.37 -12.09
CA ASP A 288 -12.46 9.70 -13.19
C ASP A 288 -11.13 8.96 -13.06
N ALA A 289 -10.57 8.91 -11.85
CA ALA A 289 -9.35 8.15 -11.59
C ALA A 289 -9.53 6.63 -11.80
N GLN A 290 -10.69 6.07 -11.41
CA GLN A 290 -11.03 4.68 -11.70
C GLN A 290 -11.08 4.40 -13.21
N LYS A 291 -11.72 5.28 -14.00
CA LYS A 291 -11.78 5.15 -15.47
C LYS A 291 -10.38 5.17 -16.08
N LYS A 292 -9.53 6.10 -15.68
CA LYS A 292 -8.16 6.24 -16.19
C LYS A 292 -7.28 5.04 -15.84
N VAL A 293 -7.32 4.58 -14.60
CA VAL A 293 -6.50 3.42 -14.20
C VAL A 293 -6.99 2.12 -14.83
N VAL A 294 -8.31 1.95 -15.02
CA VAL A 294 -8.85 0.77 -15.71
C VAL A 294 -8.42 0.78 -17.17
N ALA A 295 -8.54 1.90 -17.88
CA ALA A 295 -8.07 2.02 -19.26
C ALA A 295 -6.57 1.69 -19.41
N PHE A 296 -5.74 2.17 -18.49
CA PHE A 296 -4.32 1.83 -18.42
C PHE A 296 -4.09 0.33 -18.14
N ALA A 297 -4.75 -0.20 -17.10
CA ALA A 297 -4.57 -1.59 -16.67
C ALA A 297 -5.10 -2.60 -17.71
N MET A 298 -6.13 -2.25 -18.49
CA MET A 298 -6.62 -3.08 -19.58
C MET A 298 -5.57 -3.29 -20.68
N LYS A 299 -4.82 -2.23 -21.05
CA LYS A 299 -3.69 -2.37 -22.00
C LYS A 299 -2.65 -3.36 -21.44
N GLN A 300 -2.34 -3.28 -20.14
CA GLN A 300 -1.40 -4.18 -19.47
C GLN A 300 -1.93 -5.62 -19.36
N ALA A 301 -3.23 -5.78 -19.13
CA ALA A 301 -3.88 -7.09 -19.00
C ALA A 301 -4.07 -7.79 -20.34
N GLY A 302 -4.07 -7.04 -21.46
CA GLY A 302 -4.55 -7.51 -22.77
C GLY A 302 -6.06 -7.79 -22.76
N ALA A 303 -6.81 -7.15 -21.84
CA ALA A 303 -8.24 -7.34 -21.71
C ALA A 303 -9.00 -6.58 -22.81
N LYS A 304 -10.02 -7.23 -23.40
CA LYS A 304 -10.82 -6.65 -24.49
C LYS A 304 -12.08 -5.96 -23.99
N GLU A 305 -12.59 -6.37 -22.83
CA GLU A 305 -13.82 -5.86 -22.24
C GLU A 305 -13.57 -5.36 -20.84
N THR A 306 -14.23 -4.27 -20.49
CA THR A 306 -14.19 -3.71 -19.13
C THR A 306 -15.29 -4.36 -18.30
N PRO A 307 -14.96 -5.11 -17.24
CA PRO A 307 -15.99 -5.61 -16.33
C PRO A 307 -16.64 -4.45 -15.57
N PRO A 308 -17.82 -4.66 -14.96
CA PRO A 308 -18.42 -3.70 -14.05
C PRO A 308 -17.42 -3.26 -12.96
N TYR A 309 -17.38 -1.94 -12.67
CA TYR A 309 -16.38 -1.37 -11.75
C TYR A 309 -16.47 -1.93 -10.33
N GLU A 310 -17.65 -2.33 -9.88
CA GLU A 310 -17.91 -2.98 -8.60
C GLU A 310 -17.28 -4.38 -8.49
N LYS A 311 -16.83 -4.98 -9.59
CA LYS A 311 -15.99 -6.18 -9.60
C LYS A 311 -14.51 -5.88 -9.40
N LEU A 312 -14.09 -4.64 -9.62
CA LEU A 312 -12.70 -4.18 -9.54
C LEU A 312 -12.42 -3.39 -8.25
N PHE A 313 -13.42 -2.68 -7.74
CA PHE A 313 -13.29 -1.76 -6.61
C PHE A 313 -14.38 -1.99 -5.58
N ASP A 314 -14.02 -1.82 -4.30
CA ASP A 314 -14.98 -1.65 -3.22
C ASP A 314 -14.48 -0.58 -2.25
N PHE A 315 -14.69 0.68 -2.64
CA PHE A 315 -14.35 1.82 -1.79
C PHE A 315 -15.44 2.16 -0.76
N SER A 316 -16.54 1.38 -0.67
CA SER A 316 -17.56 1.58 0.37
C SER A 316 -16.98 1.37 1.76
N ILE A 317 -16.06 0.40 1.91
CA ILE A 317 -15.39 0.06 3.17
C ILE A 317 -14.53 1.22 3.66
N ILE A 318 -13.72 1.83 2.78
CA ILE A 318 -12.86 2.96 3.17
C ILE A 318 -13.68 4.22 3.46
N LYS A 319 -14.77 4.46 2.72
CA LYS A 319 -15.70 5.56 2.98
C LYS A 319 -16.38 5.40 4.35
N LYS A 320 -16.84 4.19 4.69
CA LYS A 320 -17.39 3.86 6.02
C LYS A 320 -16.34 4.06 7.12
N ALA A 321 -15.09 3.66 6.88
CA ALA A 321 -13.99 3.87 7.83
C ALA A 321 -13.72 5.36 8.09
N ASN A 322 -13.66 6.20 7.03
CA ASN A 322 -13.52 7.65 7.15
C ASN A 322 -14.66 8.26 7.99
N ALA A 323 -15.92 7.92 7.67
CA ALA A 323 -17.08 8.41 8.42
C ALA A 323 -17.03 7.99 9.90
N THR A 324 -16.60 6.76 10.17
CA THR A 324 -16.43 6.24 11.55
C THR A 324 -15.38 7.02 12.32
N LEU A 325 -14.24 7.32 11.71
CA LEU A 325 -13.16 8.09 12.35
C LEU A 325 -13.60 9.52 12.62
N GLN A 326 -14.28 10.17 11.68
CA GLN A 326 -14.83 11.51 11.85
C GLN A 326 -15.87 11.57 12.97
N ALA A 327 -16.82 10.62 13.00
CA ALA A 327 -17.84 10.54 14.05
C ALA A 327 -17.25 10.34 15.46
N LYS A 328 -16.10 9.67 15.57
CA LYS A 328 -15.36 9.47 16.82
C LYS A 328 -14.44 10.65 17.18
N GLY A 329 -14.41 11.72 16.39
CA GLY A 329 -13.49 12.84 16.57
C GLY A 329 -12.01 12.44 16.51
N TRP A 330 -11.70 11.34 15.79
CA TRP A 330 -10.33 10.87 15.68
C TRP A 330 -9.50 11.81 14.80
N HIS A 331 -8.34 12.24 15.28
CA HIS A 331 -7.38 13.06 14.55
C HIS A 331 -6.01 12.39 14.51
N PRO A 332 -5.21 12.57 13.42
CA PRO A 332 -3.86 12.08 13.34
C PRO A 332 -2.97 12.59 14.48
N GLY A 333 -2.52 11.69 15.38
CA GLY A 333 -1.68 12.03 16.53
C GLY A 333 -2.44 12.23 17.86
N SER A 334 -3.76 11.95 17.87
CA SER A 334 -4.54 11.87 19.11
C SER A 334 -4.28 10.57 19.88
#